data_103185328e251af0bd585a1a858bcf49
#
_entry.id   103185328e251af0bd585a1a858bcf49
#
_cell.length_a   1.000
_cell.length_b   1.000
_cell.length_c   1.000
_cell.angle_alpha   90.00
_cell.angle_beta   90.00
_cell.angle_gamma   90.00
#
_symmetry.space_group_name_H-M   'P 1'
#
loop_
_entity.id
_entity.type
_entity.pdbx_description
1 polymer ?
#
loop_
_entity_poly.entity_id
_entity_poly.type
_entity_poly.pdbx_seq_one_letter_code
_entity_poly.pdbx_strand_id
1 'polypeptide(L)'
;MKFTLLNILCLILLASCSTSRPIKSNLTTKYIRSDWPHWSDRDKNCLDTRAEILKQRSLVEVSMNKKGCKVRAGKWKDYYYPEIHNLASKVDIDHLIPLKHAHETGASQWSTSQKEKFANDPENLVITNRSYNRQKGAKGIDEWLPLHKDYSCKYIADWIRLKTKYHLTIRPTEKQSIDSLKRDCRF
;
A
#
# COMPACT_ATOMS: atom_id res chain seq x y z
N MET A 1 26.64 84.89 -0.80
CA MET A 1 27.20 83.57 -1.03
C MET A 1 26.17 82.57 -0.51
N LYS A 2 25.43 81.90 -1.41
CA LYS A 2 24.45 80.86 -1.05
C LYS A 2 24.97 79.50 -1.49
N PHE A 3 25.24 78.60 -0.52
CA PHE A 3 25.65 77.26 -0.78
C PHE A 3 24.37 76.35 -0.86
N THR A 4 24.13 75.79 -2.01
CA THR A 4 23.10 74.79 -2.25
C THR A 4 23.68 73.38 -1.99
N LEU A 5 23.16 72.68 -0.98
CA LEU A 5 23.45 71.26 -0.73
C LEU A 5 22.64 70.38 -1.69
N LEU A 6 23.36 69.60 -2.50
CA LEU A 6 22.78 68.62 -3.39
C LEU A 6 22.67 67.26 -2.63
N ASN A 7 21.41 66.85 -2.29
CA ASN A 7 21.14 65.56 -1.69
C ASN A 7 21.13 64.48 -2.79
N ILE A 8 22.14 63.60 -2.77
CA ILE A 8 22.20 62.39 -3.60
C ILE A 8 21.45 61.25 -2.87
N LEU A 9 20.25 60.94 -3.36
CA LEU A 9 19.45 59.79 -2.87
C LEU A 9 19.96 58.53 -3.54
N CYS A 10 20.68 57.69 -2.79
CA CYS A 10 21.20 56.40 -3.25
C CYS A 10 20.09 55.36 -3.17
N LEU A 11 19.45 55.00 -4.32
CA LEU A 11 18.48 53.91 -4.41
C LEU A 11 19.21 52.57 -4.37
N ILE A 12 19.11 51.87 -3.24
CA ILE A 12 19.59 50.48 -3.12
C ILE A 12 18.51 49.54 -3.70
N LEU A 13 18.72 49.03 -4.90
CA LEU A 13 17.92 47.97 -5.51
C LEU A 13 18.25 46.62 -4.82
N LEU A 14 17.36 46.18 -3.93
CA LEU A 14 17.42 44.83 -3.38
C LEU A 14 16.98 43.83 -4.45
N ALA A 15 17.92 43.19 -5.11
CA ALA A 15 17.65 42.06 -5.99
C ALA A 15 17.23 40.84 -5.15
N SER A 16 15.91 40.60 -5.08
CA SER A 16 15.36 39.34 -4.53
C SER A 16 15.75 38.16 -5.41
N CYS A 17 16.77 37.42 -4.99
CA CYS A 17 17.14 36.17 -5.61
C CYS A 17 16.11 35.10 -5.23
N SER A 18 15.08 34.92 -6.08
CA SER A 18 14.11 33.80 -5.95
C SER A 18 14.84 32.51 -6.27
N THR A 19 15.26 31.77 -5.25
CA THR A 19 15.75 30.40 -5.41
C THR A 19 14.56 29.50 -5.70
N SER A 20 14.28 29.27 -6.97
CA SER A 20 13.36 28.23 -7.42
C SER A 20 13.91 26.86 -6.99
N ARG A 21 13.25 26.22 -6.01
CA ARG A 21 13.56 24.83 -5.66
C ARG A 21 13.34 23.97 -6.90
N PRO A 22 14.29 23.10 -7.27
CA PRO A 22 14.08 22.20 -8.41
C PRO A 22 12.86 21.34 -8.13
N ILE A 23 11.86 21.37 -9.02
CA ILE A 23 10.75 20.43 -9.03
C ILE A 23 11.40 19.05 -9.24
N LYS A 24 11.41 18.21 -8.20
CA LYS A 24 11.80 16.80 -8.34
C LYS A 24 10.88 16.20 -9.41
N SER A 25 11.42 15.98 -10.59
CA SER A 25 10.72 15.20 -11.62
C SER A 25 10.39 13.84 -11.00
N ASN A 26 9.10 13.49 -10.93
CA ASN A 26 8.63 12.17 -10.51
C ASN A 26 8.98 11.14 -11.59
N LEU A 27 10.27 10.86 -11.77
CA LEU A 27 10.72 9.74 -12.57
C LEU A 27 10.36 8.47 -11.79
N THR A 28 9.23 7.87 -12.14
CA THR A 28 8.90 6.53 -11.65
C THR A 28 9.92 5.56 -12.24
N THR A 29 10.75 5.00 -11.37
CA THR A 29 11.67 3.93 -11.76
C THR A 29 10.88 2.68 -12.16
N LYS A 30 11.47 1.78 -12.95
CA LYS A 30 10.85 0.49 -13.28
C LYS A 30 10.58 -0.30 -11.99
N TYR A 31 9.38 -0.85 -11.84
CA TYR A 31 9.07 -1.75 -10.74
C TYR A 31 9.86 -3.07 -10.86
N ILE A 32 10.56 -3.42 -9.81
CA ILE A 32 11.29 -4.69 -9.66
C ILE A 32 10.82 -5.33 -8.36
N ARG A 33 10.20 -6.53 -8.44
CA ARG A 33 9.61 -7.18 -7.28
C ARG A 33 10.63 -7.55 -6.20
N SER A 34 11.86 -7.92 -6.57
CA SER A 34 12.93 -8.25 -5.63
C SER A 34 13.37 -7.09 -4.76
N ASP A 35 13.07 -5.83 -5.15
CA ASP A 35 13.37 -4.64 -4.34
C ASP A 35 12.39 -4.47 -3.17
N TRP A 36 11.41 -5.34 -3.04
CA TRP A 36 10.38 -5.34 -2.01
C TRP A 36 10.51 -6.58 -1.13
N PRO A 37 11.36 -6.55 -0.09
CA PRO A 37 11.50 -7.68 0.83
C PRO A 37 10.15 -7.98 1.49
N HIS A 38 9.65 -9.18 1.28
CA HIS A 38 8.38 -9.65 1.83
C HIS A 38 8.56 -11.05 2.40
N TRP A 39 7.64 -11.46 3.27
CA TRP A 39 7.73 -12.70 4.05
C TRP A 39 8.99 -12.73 4.95
N SER A 40 9.26 -11.57 5.60
CA SER A 40 10.37 -11.45 6.55
C SER A 40 10.07 -12.24 7.83
N ASP A 41 11.09 -12.93 8.36
CA ASP A 41 11.12 -13.47 9.70
C ASP A 41 12.00 -12.54 10.56
N ARG A 42 11.38 -11.50 11.16
CA ARG A 42 12.12 -10.42 11.83
C ARG A 42 12.62 -10.81 13.21
N ASP A 43 11.86 -11.60 13.93
CA ASP A 43 12.19 -12.05 15.30
C ASP A 43 12.96 -13.37 15.33
N LYS A 44 13.20 -13.95 14.13
CA LYS A 44 13.95 -15.18 13.93
C LYS A 44 13.36 -16.39 14.67
N ASN A 45 12.02 -16.40 14.78
CA ASN A 45 11.28 -17.51 15.37
C ASN A 45 10.94 -18.63 14.37
N CYS A 46 11.46 -18.55 13.15
CA CYS A 46 11.21 -19.38 11.97
C CYS A 46 9.81 -19.26 11.34
N LEU A 47 8.98 -18.35 11.82
CA LEU A 47 7.71 -18.02 11.17
C LEU A 47 7.90 -16.76 10.33
N ASP A 48 7.84 -16.90 9.04
CA ASP A 48 7.79 -15.72 8.15
C ASP A 48 6.45 -14.97 8.29
N THR A 49 6.40 -13.74 7.79
CA THR A 49 5.17 -12.92 7.84
C THR A 49 3.93 -13.67 7.33
N ARG A 50 4.08 -14.54 6.31
CA ARG A 50 2.96 -15.36 5.82
C ARG A 50 2.46 -16.33 6.89
N ALA A 51 3.36 -17.03 7.55
CA ALA A 51 3.01 -17.99 8.60
C ALA A 51 2.37 -17.28 9.80
N GLU A 52 2.88 -16.11 10.19
CA GLU A 52 2.32 -15.28 11.24
C GLU A 52 0.88 -14.84 10.93
N ILE A 53 0.62 -14.33 9.73
CA ILE A 53 -0.73 -13.92 9.30
C ILE A 53 -1.71 -15.10 9.30
N LEU A 54 -1.27 -16.26 8.80
CA LEU A 54 -2.11 -17.47 8.82
C LEU A 54 -2.43 -17.92 10.24
N LYS A 55 -1.45 -17.91 11.15
CA LYS A 55 -1.62 -18.27 12.56
C LYS A 55 -2.55 -17.28 13.27
N GLN A 56 -2.29 -15.99 13.13
CA GLN A 56 -3.04 -14.93 13.82
C GLN A 56 -4.51 -14.86 13.40
N ARG A 57 -4.82 -15.13 12.12
CA ARG A 57 -6.17 -14.96 11.56
C ARG A 57 -6.96 -16.24 11.40
N SER A 58 -6.45 -17.34 11.87
CA SER A 58 -7.23 -18.58 11.88
C SER A 58 -8.31 -18.52 12.95
N LEU A 59 -9.50 -18.98 12.59
CA LEU A 59 -10.67 -19.09 13.49
C LEU A 59 -10.57 -20.29 14.44
N VAL A 60 -9.59 -21.14 14.24
CA VAL A 60 -9.29 -22.32 15.07
C VAL A 60 -7.78 -22.43 15.26
N GLU A 61 -7.33 -23.25 16.19
CA GLU A 61 -5.90 -23.56 16.33
C GLU A 61 -5.34 -24.11 15.01
N VAL A 62 -4.16 -23.62 14.61
CA VAL A 62 -3.54 -24.03 13.35
C VAL A 62 -2.72 -25.32 13.53
N SER A 63 -2.75 -26.15 12.50
CA SER A 63 -1.83 -27.29 12.40
C SER A 63 -0.52 -26.84 11.74
N MET A 64 0.60 -27.19 12.35
CA MET A 64 1.93 -26.82 11.89
C MET A 64 2.65 -28.02 11.23
N ASN A 65 3.72 -27.75 10.47
CA ASN A 65 4.62 -28.80 10.04
C ASN A 65 5.45 -29.34 11.23
N LYS A 66 6.16 -30.44 11.05
CA LYS A 66 6.98 -31.11 12.10
C LYS A 66 7.99 -30.17 12.77
N LYS A 67 8.50 -29.16 12.06
CA LYS A 67 9.46 -28.17 12.59
C LYS A 67 8.79 -26.98 13.31
N GLY A 68 7.46 -26.87 13.27
CA GLY A 68 6.75 -25.72 13.83
C GLY A 68 6.87 -24.42 13.02
N CYS A 69 7.50 -24.43 11.85
CA CYS A 69 7.83 -23.22 11.08
C CYS A 69 6.87 -22.91 9.93
N LYS A 70 5.90 -23.79 9.63
CA LYS A 70 4.95 -23.60 8.53
C LYS A 70 3.57 -24.06 8.92
N VAL A 71 2.58 -23.19 8.72
CA VAL A 71 1.16 -23.52 8.87
C VAL A 71 0.72 -24.47 7.74
N ARG A 72 0.04 -25.55 8.10
CA ARG A 72 -0.49 -26.56 7.18
C ARG A 72 -2.00 -26.45 7.02
N ALA A 73 -2.72 -26.35 8.13
CA ALA A 73 -4.16 -26.26 8.16
C ALA A 73 -4.61 -25.29 9.27
N GLY A 74 -5.83 -24.80 9.14
CA GLY A 74 -6.51 -23.88 10.04
C GLY A 74 -7.90 -23.63 9.51
N LYS A 75 -8.51 -22.50 9.88
CA LYS A 75 -9.82 -22.09 9.33
C LYS A 75 -9.79 -20.60 9.06
N TRP A 76 -9.87 -20.20 7.80
CA TRP A 76 -9.76 -18.80 7.39
C TRP A 76 -10.96 -18.36 6.57
N LYS A 77 -11.51 -17.17 6.89
CA LYS A 77 -12.43 -16.48 5.99
C LYS A 77 -11.63 -15.87 4.84
N ASP A 78 -12.14 -16.05 3.61
CA ASP A 78 -11.62 -15.32 2.46
C ASP A 78 -11.92 -13.82 2.62
N TYR A 79 -10.98 -12.98 2.23
CA TYR A 79 -11.16 -11.54 2.34
C TYR A 79 -12.00 -10.95 1.20
N TYR A 80 -12.03 -11.61 0.04
CA TYR A 80 -12.72 -11.09 -1.15
C TYR A 80 -14.06 -11.76 -1.43
N TYR A 81 -14.30 -12.94 -0.84
CA TYR A 81 -15.49 -13.75 -1.12
C TYR A 81 -16.04 -14.43 0.14
N PRO A 82 -17.32 -14.79 0.13
CA PRO A 82 -17.95 -15.49 1.26
C PRO A 82 -17.54 -16.97 1.34
N GLU A 83 -16.24 -17.24 1.39
CA GLU A 83 -15.66 -18.58 1.42
C GLU A 83 -14.87 -18.85 2.69
N ILE A 84 -14.76 -20.12 3.06
CA ILE A 84 -13.94 -20.61 4.16
C ILE A 84 -12.90 -21.59 3.61
N HIS A 85 -11.65 -21.41 4.00
CA HIS A 85 -10.52 -22.25 3.62
C HIS A 85 -9.93 -22.96 4.84
N ASN A 86 -9.63 -24.27 4.69
CA ASN A 86 -9.08 -25.08 5.78
C ASN A 86 -7.60 -25.49 5.55
N LEU A 87 -7.08 -25.33 4.34
CA LEU A 87 -5.72 -25.72 3.99
C LEU A 87 -4.90 -24.49 3.57
N ALA A 88 -3.76 -24.29 4.22
CA ALA A 88 -2.84 -23.19 3.89
C ALA A 88 -2.33 -23.27 2.43
N SER A 89 -2.33 -24.47 1.84
CA SER A 89 -1.98 -24.67 0.43
C SER A 89 -3.00 -24.16 -0.57
N LYS A 90 -4.21 -23.85 -0.16
CA LYS A 90 -5.31 -23.35 -1.01
C LYS A 90 -5.45 -21.83 -0.97
N VAL A 91 -4.79 -21.17 -0.05
CA VAL A 91 -4.83 -19.72 0.10
C VAL A 91 -3.50 -19.07 -0.21
N ASP A 92 -3.57 -17.84 -0.67
CA ASP A 92 -2.46 -16.90 -0.70
C ASP A 92 -2.64 -15.82 0.37
N ILE A 93 -1.54 -15.19 0.77
CA ILE A 93 -1.58 -13.89 1.42
C ILE A 93 -1.35 -12.86 0.32
N ASP A 94 -2.37 -12.06 0.08
CA ASP A 94 -2.32 -11.00 -0.92
C ASP A 94 -2.04 -9.64 -0.29
N HIS A 95 -1.37 -8.77 -1.01
CA HIS A 95 -1.25 -7.36 -0.65
C HIS A 95 -2.51 -6.63 -1.13
N LEU A 96 -3.33 -6.13 -0.20
CA LEU A 96 -4.56 -5.40 -0.51
C LEU A 96 -4.27 -4.27 -1.50
N ILE A 97 -3.27 -3.42 -1.21
CA ILE A 97 -2.64 -2.55 -2.20
C ILE A 97 -1.42 -3.30 -2.77
N PRO A 98 -1.45 -3.72 -4.04
CA PRO A 98 -0.35 -4.45 -4.66
C PRO A 98 0.96 -3.67 -4.61
N LEU A 99 2.09 -4.34 -4.43
CA LEU A 99 3.41 -3.70 -4.36
C LEU A 99 3.73 -2.88 -5.62
N LYS A 100 3.37 -3.40 -6.80
CA LYS A 100 3.53 -2.67 -8.06
C LYS A 100 2.66 -1.41 -8.09
N HIS A 101 1.40 -1.51 -7.65
CA HIS A 101 0.50 -0.36 -7.58
C HIS A 101 1.02 0.71 -6.61
N ALA A 102 1.51 0.31 -5.43
CA ALA A 102 2.15 1.23 -4.49
C ALA A 102 3.36 1.93 -5.11
N HIS A 103 4.23 1.18 -5.81
CA HIS A 103 5.38 1.71 -6.53
C HIS A 103 4.96 2.81 -7.52
N GLU A 104 3.95 2.55 -8.32
CA GLU A 104 3.44 3.48 -9.35
C GLU A 104 2.70 4.70 -8.77
N THR A 105 2.27 4.62 -7.52
CA THR A 105 1.46 5.67 -6.87
C THR A 105 2.18 6.40 -5.74
N GLY A 106 3.51 6.37 -5.70
CA GLY A 106 4.32 7.19 -4.79
C GLY A 106 5.47 6.46 -4.09
N ALA A 107 5.47 5.13 -4.09
CA ALA A 107 6.48 4.35 -3.38
C ALA A 107 7.76 4.06 -4.19
N SER A 108 7.88 4.56 -5.42
CA SER A 108 9.06 4.30 -6.27
C SER A 108 10.37 4.73 -5.63
N GLN A 109 10.36 5.84 -4.88
CA GLN A 109 11.51 6.42 -4.20
C GLN A 109 11.68 5.97 -2.74
N TRP A 110 10.86 5.02 -2.27
CA TRP A 110 10.99 4.51 -0.90
C TRP A 110 12.31 3.76 -0.71
N SER A 111 12.89 3.91 0.47
CA SER A 111 14.03 3.07 0.90
C SER A 111 13.61 1.60 0.98
N THR A 112 14.60 0.70 0.95
CA THR A 112 14.35 -0.75 1.13
C THR A 112 13.59 -1.03 2.42
N SER A 113 13.91 -0.34 3.52
CA SER A 113 13.23 -0.50 4.80
C SER A 113 11.76 -0.05 4.75
N GLN A 114 11.44 1.03 4.03
CA GLN A 114 10.05 1.47 3.83
C GLN A 114 9.27 0.47 2.97
N LYS A 115 9.88 -0.03 1.90
CA LYS A 115 9.29 -1.08 1.03
C LYS A 115 9.04 -2.36 1.82
N GLU A 116 10.00 -2.79 2.64
CA GLU A 116 9.86 -3.96 3.51
C GLU A 116 8.74 -3.77 4.55
N LYS A 117 8.69 -2.60 5.20
CA LYS A 117 7.62 -2.27 6.16
C LYS A 117 6.23 -2.38 5.53
N PHE A 118 6.05 -1.83 4.32
CA PHE A 118 4.79 -1.89 3.60
C PHE A 118 4.45 -3.32 3.16
N ALA A 119 5.43 -4.06 2.64
CA ALA A 119 5.23 -5.40 2.12
C ALA A 119 4.92 -6.44 3.21
N ASN A 120 5.27 -6.15 4.47
CA ASN A 120 5.02 -7.02 5.61
C ASN A 120 4.01 -6.41 6.61
N ASP A 121 3.32 -5.31 6.25
CA ASP A 121 2.30 -4.71 7.12
C ASP A 121 1.07 -5.62 7.18
N PRO A 122 0.70 -6.14 8.38
CA PRO A 122 -0.50 -6.94 8.54
C PRO A 122 -1.78 -6.27 8.04
N GLU A 123 -1.86 -4.94 8.08
CA GLU A 123 -3.03 -4.21 7.58
C GLU A 123 -3.15 -4.24 6.06
N ASN A 124 -2.02 -4.40 5.35
CA ASN A 124 -1.99 -4.54 3.88
C ASN A 124 -2.04 -6.00 3.42
N LEU A 125 -2.05 -6.97 4.34
CA LEU A 125 -2.02 -8.39 4.01
C LEU A 125 -3.38 -9.02 4.26
N VAL A 126 -3.92 -9.74 3.29
CA VAL A 126 -5.23 -10.42 3.37
C VAL A 126 -5.12 -11.87 2.94
N ILE A 127 -5.97 -12.72 3.54
CA ILE A 127 -6.04 -14.14 3.19
C ILE A 127 -7.10 -14.31 2.12
N THR A 128 -6.76 -14.93 1.00
CA THR A 128 -7.70 -15.18 -0.08
C THR A 128 -7.34 -16.43 -0.89
N ASN A 129 -8.28 -16.92 -1.67
CA ASN A 129 -8.08 -17.99 -2.63
C ASN A 129 -7.04 -17.56 -3.68
N ARG A 130 -6.20 -18.51 -4.09
CA ARG A 130 -5.17 -18.27 -5.12
C ARG A 130 -5.72 -17.77 -6.44
N SER A 131 -6.90 -18.23 -6.83
CA SER A 131 -7.53 -17.80 -8.09
C SER A 131 -7.91 -16.33 -8.05
N TYR A 132 -8.52 -15.87 -6.94
CA TYR A 132 -8.91 -14.47 -6.75
C TYR A 132 -7.70 -13.54 -6.67
N ASN A 133 -6.65 -13.96 -5.95
CA ASN A 133 -5.39 -13.24 -5.93
C ASN A 133 -4.80 -13.04 -7.34
N ARG A 134 -4.80 -14.08 -8.17
CA ARG A 134 -4.32 -14.00 -9.55
C ARG A 134 -5.19 -13.11 -10.43
N GLN A 135 -6.52 -13.14 -10.27
CA GLN A 135 -7.45 -12.27 -11.00
C GLN A 135 -7.22 -10.80 -10.65
N LYS A 136 -7.01 -10.51 -9.38
CA LYS A 136 -6.69 -9.16 -8.90
C LYS A 136 -5.32 -8.71 -9.42
N GLY A 137 -4.29 -9.50 -9.20
CA GLY A 137 -2.92 -9.17 -9.62
C GLY A 137 -2.45 -7.81 -9.09
N ALA A 138 -1.96 -6.95 -9.97
CA ALA A 138 -1.49 -5.61 -9.62
C ALA A 138 -2.53 -4.50 -9.84
N LYS A 139 -3.77 -4.87 -10.12
CA LYS A 139 -4.87 -3.95 -10.45
C LYS A 139 -5.25 -3.06 -9.27
N GLY A 140 -5.61 -1.80 -9.59
CA GLY A 140 -6.24 -0.88 -8.66
C GLY A 140 -7.73 -1.14 -8.51
N ILE A 141 -8.39 -0.37 -7.63
CA ILE A 141 -9.84 -0.48 -7.40
C ILE A 141 -10.68 0.01 -8.59
N ASP A 142 -10.07 0.73 -9.52
CA ASP A 142 -10.63 1.15 -10.80
C ASP A 142 -10.59 0.05 -11.87
N GLU A 143 -9.85 -1.03 -11.62
CA GLU A 143 -9.65 -2.15 -12.56
C GLU A 143 -10.19 -3.48 -12.02
N TRP A 144 -10.34 -3.62 -10.70
CA TRP A 144 -10.80 -4.83 -10.05
C TRP A 144 -11.43 -4.57 -8.69
N LEU A 145 -12.54 -5.25 -8.43
CA LEU A 145 -13.26 -5.25 -7.16
C LEU A 145 -13.75 -6.67 -6.83
N PRO A 146 -13.90 -7.02 -5.54
CA PRO A 146 -14.68 -8.19 -5.14
C PRO A 146 -16.10 -8.13 -5.71
N LEU A 147 -16.65 -9.28 -6.14
CA LEU A 147 -17.98 -9.31 -6.78
C LEU A 147 -19.13 -9.04 -5.80
N HIS A 148 -18.97 -9.43 -4.53
CA HIS A 148 -19.99 -9.23 -3.52
C HIS A 148 -19.93 -7.84 -2.92
N LYS A 149 -21.09 -7.15 -2.86
CA LYS A 149 -21.18 -5.75 -2.43
C LYS A 149 -20.54 -5.49 -1.06
N ASP A 150 -20.81 -6.30 -0.05
CA ASP A 150 -20.28 -6.10 1.30
C ASP A 150 -18.75 -6.22 1.33
N TYR A 151 -18.19 -7.11 0.51
CA TYR A 151 -16.74 -7.27 0.39
C TYR A 151 -16.09 -6.13 -0.37
N SER A 152 -16.74 -5.62 -1.43
CA SER A 152 -16.23 -4.45 -2.16
C SER A 152 -16.29 -3.18 -1.30
N CYS A 153 -17.33 -3.00 -0.49
CA CYS A 153 -17.39 -1.86 0.44
C CYS A 153 -16.26 -1.89 1.48
N LYS A 154 -16.01 -3.06 2.08
CA LYS A 154 -14.88 -3.24 2.99
C LYS A 154 -13.54 -3.01 2.28
N TYR A 155 -13.38 -3.54 1.08
CA TYR A 155 -12.15 -3.41 0.29
C TYR A 155 -11.82 -1.94 -0.01
N ILE A 156 -12.82 -1.14 -0.40
CA ILE A 156 -12.65 0.29 -0.68
C ILE A 156 -12.27 1.07 0.59
N ALA A 157 -12.94 0.78 1.72
CA ALA A 157 -12.61 1.43 2.99
C ALA A 157 -11.16 1.17 3.39
N ASP A 158 -10.71 -0.09 3.33
CA ASP A 158 -9.35 -0.49 3.64
C ASP A 158 -8.34 0.07 2.62
N TRP A 159 -8.70 0.15 1.34
CA TRP A 159 -7.89 0.78 0.29
C TRP A 159 -7.60 2.26 0.60
N ILE A 160 -8.64 3.03 0.88
CA ILE A 160 -8.51 4.46 1.21
C ILE A 160 -7.65 4.64 2.46
N ARG A 161 -7.92 3.87 3.51
CA ARG A 161 -7.18 3.91 4.77
C ARG A 161 -5.69 3.64 4.56
N LEU A 162 -5.34 2.62 3.79
CA LEU A 162 -3.96 2.27 3.50
C LEU A 162 -3.27 3.30 2.61
N LYS A 163 -3.95 3.81 1.57
CA LYS A 163 -3.42 4.91 0.74
C LYS A 163 -3.08 6.12 1.60
N THR A 164 -3.96 6.48 2.53
CA THR A 164 -3.74 7.58 3.48
C THR A 164 -2.58 7.29 4.42
N LYS A 165 -2.55 6.11 5.04
CA LYS A 165 -1.48 5.68 5.97
C LYS A 165 -0.08 5.79 5.36
N TYR A 166 0.03 5.44 4.09
CA TYR A 166 1.29 5.38 3.36
C TYR A 166 1.54 6.57 2.43
N HIS A 167 0.69 7.60 2.47
CA HIS A 167 0.77 8.79 1.61
C HIS A 167 0.89 8.44 0.12
N LEU A 168 0.19 7.38 -0.30
CA LEU A 168 0.12 6.97 -1.70
C LEU A 168 -0.91 7.81 -2.46
N THR A 169 -0.59 8.18 -3.69
CA THR A 169 -1.47 8.95 -4.55
C THR A 169 -2.71 8.12 -4.94
N ILE A 170 -3.89 8.70 -4.79
CA ILE A 170 -5.12 8.19 -5.39
C ILE A 170 -5.18 8.75 -6.81
N ARG A 171 -5.13 7.89 -7.82
CA ARG A 171 -5.23 8.29 -9.24
C ARG A 171 -6.63 8.85 -9.55
N PRO A 172 -6.79 9.71 -10.57
CA PRO A 172 -8.12 10.23 -10.94
C PRO A 172 -9.16 9.13 -11.21
N THR A 173 -8.77 8.05 -11.87
CA THR A 173 -9.62 6.88 -12.15
C THR A 173 -10.03 6.15 -10.89
N GLU A 174 -9.10 5.94 -9.94
CA GLU A 174 -9.41 5.39 -8.62
C GLU A 174 -10.38 6.29 -7.85
N LYS A 175 -10.17 7.62 -7.89
CA LYS A 175 -11.06 8.58 -7.22
C LYS A 175 -12.48 8.49 -7.77
N GLN A 176 -12.65 8.42 -9.08
CA GLN A 176 -13.95 8.26 -9.71
C GLN A 176 -14.66 6.98 -9.26
N SER A 177 -13.93 5.85 -9.21
CA SER A 177 -14.45 4.58 -8.71
C SER A 177 -14.82 4.66 -7.22
N ILE A 178 -13.97 5.26 -6.39
CA ILE A 178 -14.21 5.48 -4.96
C ILE A 178 -15.48 6.31 -4.76
N ASP A 179 -15.62 7.43 -5.44
CA ASP A 179 -16.75 8.35 -5.29
C ASP A 179 -18.08 7.70 -5.73
N SER A 180 -18.04 6.83 -6.76
CA SER A 180 -19.20 6.03 -7.15
C SER A 180 -19.58 5.03 -6.08
N LEU A 181 -18.63 4.24 -5.61
CA LEU A 181 -18.86 3.14 -4.67
C LEU A 181 -19.20 3.61 -3.25
N LYS A 182 -18.70 4.77 -2.83
CA LYS A 182 -19.08 5.36 -1.53
C LYS A 182 -20.58 5.62 -1.42
N ARG A 183 -21.23 6.03 -2.50
CA ARG A 183 -22.70 6.23 -2.51
C ARG A 183 -23.44 4.92 -2.23
N ASP A 184 -22.92 3.82 -2.76
CA ASP A 184 -23.51 2.49 -2.61
C ASP A 184 -23.21 1.84 -1.24
N CYS A 185 -22.09 2.21 -0.63
CA CYS A 185 -21.56 1.61 0.60
C CYS A 185 -21.94 2.37 1.89
N ARG A 186 -22.55 3.55 1.81
CA ARG A 186 -23.02 4.35 2.96
C ARG A 186 -21.94 4.60 4.04
N PHE A 187 -20.75 5.10 3.67
CA PHE A 187 -19.74 5.60 4.61
C PHE A 187 -19.13 6.94 4.20
#